data_c20ea58eb3a962023eed3b9a1b6724e2
#
_entry.id   c20ea58eb3a962023eed3b9a1b6724e2
#
_cell.length_a   1.000
_cell.length_b   1.000
_cell.length_c   1.000
_cell.angle_alpha   90.00
_cell.angle_beta   90.00
_cell.angle_gamma   90.00
#
_symmetry.space_group_name_H-M   'P 1'
#
loop_
_entity.id
_entity.type
_entity.pdbx_description
1 polymer ?
#
loop_
_entity_poly.entity_id
_entity_poly.type
_entity_poly.pdbx_seq_one_letter_code
_entity_poly.pdbx_strand_id
1 'polypeptide(L)'
;MTHERESPDQPPPPPPPRQTTAYLKDLFKQVGFTIDARRGQNFLVDLNLVELLVKSAAIGPDDVVLEVGTGTGVVTERTSGLAAHVVTAEIDPRLAQLARERLVDRANVTLVEGDALAGKHRFAPELLAAVDAALAASPRGRLLLVANLPYCVATPVISNLLARPRPFDAAVVTVQREMAERMTAVAGTHSYNALSVWVGAQCRGEIVRVLPPSVFWPRPKVDSAIVRLDLEPERRAAIGDLARFHNFVREVFCHRRKVLRGVLLRLAGGKQTDAARARVERLYAALGLPGDVRAEDIPPDDFVGLVKAFFADA
;
A
#
# COMPACT_ATOMS: atom_id res chain seq x y z
N MET A 1 -4.34 -21.01 53.06
CA MET A 1 -3.96 -20.09 51.96
C MET A 1 -2.44 -20.09 51.90
N THR A 2 -1.88 -20.98 51.11
CA THR A 2 -0.45 -21.16 50.91
C THR A 2 -0.06 -20.40 49.66
N HIS A 3 0.68 -19.29 49.84
CA HIS A 3 1.36 -18.61 48.76
C HIS A 3 2.49 -19.48 48.23
N GLU A 4 2.32 -20.06 47.08
CA GLU A 4 3.44 -20.63 46.31
C GLU A 4 4.36 -19.49 45.88
N ARG A 5 5.57 -19.47 46.37
CA ARG A 5 6.64 -18.57 45.95
C ARG A 5 7.14 -19.07 44.60
N GLU A 6 7.00 -18.28 43.57
CA GLU A 6 7.66 -18.50 42.28
C GLU A 6 9.17 -18.60 42.50
N SER A 7 9.79 -19.66 41.98
CA SER A 7 11.21 -19.92 42.05
C SER A 7 11.99 -18.92 41.20
N PRO A 8 13.03 -18.25 41.74
CA PRO A 8 13.78 -17.21 41.02
C PRO A 8 14.88 -17.71 40.07
N ASP A 9 14.81 -18.94 39.59
CA ASP A 9 15.94 -19.56 38.88
C ASP A 9 15.60 -20.21 37.54
N GLN A 10 14.62 -19.68 36.81
CA GLN A 10 14.49 -20.04 35.41
C GLN A 10 15.35 -19.07 34.56
N PRO A 11 16.31 -19.61 33.77
CA PRO A 11 17.05 -18.76 32.83
C PRO A 11 16.06 -18.05 31.90
N PRO A 12 16.33 -16.79 31.53
CA PRO A 12 15.49 -16.08 30.59
C PRO A 12 15.32 -16.89 29.31
N PRO A 13 14.10 -16.91 28.71
CA PRO A 13 13.88 -17.66 27.49
C PRO A 13 14.93 -17.25 26.45
N PRO A 14 15.41 -18.20 25.63
CA PRO A 14 16.40 -17.91 24.62
C PRO A 14 15.87 -16.81 23.71
N PRO A 15 16.72 -15.87 23.28
CA PRO A 15 16.28 -14.81 22.36
C PRO A 15 15.67 -15.46 21.12
N PRO A 16 14.58 -14.89 20.57
CA PRO A 16 13.91 -15.44 19.40
C PRO A 16 14.93 -15.67 18.27
N PRO A 17 14.82 -16.78 17.54
CA PRO A 17 15.79 -17.14 16.52
C PRO A 17 15.92 -16.00 15.51
N ARG A 18 17.16 -15.57 15.24
CA ARG A 18 17.43 -14.55 14.22
C ARG A 18 16.91 -15.07 12.86
N GLN A 19 16.10 -14.27 12.16
CA GLN A 19 15.62 -14.63 10.82
C GLN A 19 16.75 -14.51 9.78
N THR A 20 17.74 -15.42 9.89
CA THR A 20 18.85 -15.48 8.93
C THR A 20 18.44 -16.22 7.66
N THR A 21 19.19 -16.03 6.58
CA THR A 21 18.99 -16.80 5.35
C THR A 21 19.10 -18.31 5.58
N ALA A 22 20.01 -18.76 6.48
CA ALA A 22 20.15 -20.17 6.83
C ALA A 22 18.88 -20.68 7.53
N TYR A 23 18.40 -19.96 8.53
CA TYR A 23 17.15 -20.27 9.22
C TYR A 23 15.95 -20.39 8.24
N LEU A 24 15.79 -19.43 7.32
CA LEU A 24 14.70 -19.50 6.35
C LEU A 24 14.81 -20.69 5.41
N LYS A 25 16.03 -21.04 4.96
CA LYS A 25 16.26 -22.23 4.12
C LYS A 25 15.86 -23.51 4.83
N ASP A 26 16.26 -23.66 6.09
CA ASP A 26 15.93 -24.85 6.90
C ASP A 26 14.42 -24.91 7.17
N LEU A 27 13.80 -23.80 7.54
CA LEU A 27 12.37 -23.70 7.76
C LEU A 27 11.57 -24.10 6.51
N PHE A 28 11.93 -23.55 5.34
CA PHE A 28 11.25 -23.85 4.08
C PHE A 28 11.44 -25.30 3.64
N LYS A 29 12.60 -25.87 3.90
CA LYS A 29 12.86 -27.30 3.67
C LYS A 29 11.96 -28.19 4.52
N GLN A 30 11.76 -27.84 5.78
CA GLN A 30 10.91 -28.62 6.71
C GLN A 30 9.45 -28.70 6.23
N VAL A 31 8.89 -27.61 5.69
CA VAL A 31 7.51 -27.57 5.19
C VAL A 31 7.39 -27.86 3.69
N GLY A 32 8.49 -28.19 3.03
CA GLY A 32 8.51 -28.45 1.58
C GLY A 32 8.15 -27.22 0.73
N PHE A 33 8.38 -26.01 1.26
CA PHE A 33 8.11 -24.77 0.52
C PHE A 33 9.22 -24.48 -0.48
N THR A 34 8.81 -24.13 -1.71
CA THR A 34 9.73 -23.69 -2.75
C THR A 34 9.35 -22.29 -3.20
N ILE A 35 10.32 -21.39 -3.23
CA ILE A 35 10.11 -19.99 -3.62
C ILE A 35 9.67 -19.91 -5.07
N ASP A 36 8.57 -19.21 -5.33
CA ASP A 36 8.12 -18.86 -6.67
C ASP A 36 8.48 -17.37 -6.96
N ALA A 37 9.50 -17.18 -7.80
CA ALA A 37 9.94 -15.84 -8.19
C ALA A 37 8.84 -15.02 -8.90
N ARG A 38 7.87 -15.69 -9.54
CA ARG A 38 6.73 -15.02 -10.21
C ARG A 38 5.79 -14.35 -9.22
N ARG A 39 5.75 -14.83 -7.99
CA ARG A 39 4.94 -14.28 -6.90
C ARG A 39 5.61 -13.09 -6.20
N GLY A 40 6.81 -12.70 -6.63
CA GLY A 40 7.54 -11.57 -6.03
C GLY A 40 7.91 -11.77 -4.56
N GLN A 41 8.09 -13.02 -4.13
CA GLN A 41 8.40 -13.39 -2.75
C GLN A 41 9.86 -13.02 -2.41
N ASN A 42 10.03 -12.00 -1.57
CA ASN A 42 11.33 -11.56 -1.04
C ASN A 42 11.17 -11.36 0.46
N PHE A 43 11.73 -12.26 1.24
CA PHE A 43 11.62 -12.22 2.70
C PHE A 43 12.67 -11.29 3.28
N LEU A 44 12.24 -10.35 4.11
CA LEU A 44 13.13 -9.44 4.82
C LEU A 44 13.85 -10.20 5.94
N VAL A 45 15.17 -10.37 5.80
CA VAL A 45 15.98 -11.15 6.76
C VAL A 45 16.55 -10.31 7.90
N ASP A 46 16.63 -8.99 7.73
CA ASP A 46 17.09 -8.07 8.76
C ASP A 46 15.92 -7.65 9.67
N LEU A 47 15.90 -8.18 10.90
CA LEU A 47 14.85 -7.89 11.86
C LEU A 47 14.84 -6.43 12.33
N ASN A 48 15.97 -5.71 12.26
CA ASN A 48 15.95 -4.28 12.58
C ASN A 48 15.14 -3.48 11.56
N LEU A 49 15.12 -3.94 10.31
CA LEU A 49 14.30 -3.32 9.27
C LEU A 49 12.81 -3.69 9.42
N VAL A 50 12.51 -4.89 9.94
CA VAL A 50 11.14 -5.23 10.34
C VAL A 50 10.68 -4.34 11.49
N GLU A 51 11.54 -4.14 12.51
CA GLU A 51 11.25 -3.20 13.61
C GLU A 51 11.06 -1.77 13.10
N LEU A 52 11.89 -1.32 12.16
CA LEU A 52 11.75 0.01 11.56
C LEU A 52 10.40 0.14 10.82
N LEU A 53 10.02 -0.88 10.04
CA LEU A 53 8.73 -0.93 9.34
C LEU A 53 7.57 -0.78 10.32
N VAL A 54 7.54 -1.60 11.36
CA VAL A 54 6.47 -1.61 12.38
C VAL A 54 6.46 -0.31 13.19
N LYS A 55 7.63 0.16 13.64
CA LYS A 55 7.76 1.41 14.40
C LYS A 55 7.31 2.62 13.58
N SER A 56 7.61 2.64 12.28
CA SER A 56 7.19 3.73 11.40
C SER A 56 5.68 3.80 11.20
N ALA A 57 4.94 2.71 11.49
CA ALA A 57 3.49 2.70 11.41
C ALA A 57 2.81 3.39 12.61
N ALA A 58 3.52 3.60 13.72
CA ALA A 58 3.01 4.21 14.95
C ALA A 58 1.66 3.59 15.38
N ILE A 59 1.65 2.24 15.47
CA ILE A 59 0.46 1.44 15.78
C ILE A 59 0.02 1.72 17.22
N GLY A 60 -1.25 2.02 17.40
CA GLY A 60 -1.88 2.17 18.71
C GLY A 60 -2.71 0.94 19.12
N PRO A 61 -3.06 0.82 20.41
CA PRO A 61 -3.76 -0.36 20.94
C PRO A 61 -5.20 -0.53 20.43
N ASP A 62 -5.79 0.49 19.86
CA ASP A 62 -7.12 0.44 19.25
C ASP A 62 -7.06 0.19 17.72
N ASP A 63 -5.89 0.24 17.10
CA ASP A 63 -5.74 0.18 15.64
C ASP A 63 -5.97 -1.25 15.09
N VAL A 64 -6.45 -1.31 13.87
CA VAL A 64 -6.54 -2.53 13.06
C VAL A 64 -5.45 -2.50 11.99
N VAL A 65 -4.66 -3.54 11.96
CA VAL A 65 -3.60 -3.70 10.94
C VAL A 65 -4.07 -4.65 9.85
N LEU A 66 -3.92 -4.25 8.60
CA LEU A 66 -3.99 -5.12 7.44
C LEU A 66 -2.58 -5.43 6.96
N GLU A 67 -2.27 -6.70 6.78
CA GLU A 67 -1.05 -7.17 6.14
C GLU A 67 -1.40 -7.99 4.89
N VAL A 68 -0.67 -7.79 3.81
CA VAL A 68 -0.79 -8.59 2.59
C VAL A 68 0.54 -9.26 2.30
N GLY A 69 0.54 -10.59 2.30
CA GLY A 69 1.74 -11.41 2.23
C GLY A 69 2.32 -11.68 3.62
N THR A 70 1.62 -12.50 4.41
CA THR A 70 2.02 -12.90 5.77
C THR A 70 3.43 -13.51 5.82
N GLY A 71 3.77 -14.29 4.79
CA GLY A 71 5.05 -14.97 4.70
C GLY A 71 5.28 -15.88 5.90
N THR A 72 6.38 -15.63 6.63
CA THR A 72 6.71 -16.37 7.86
C THR A 72 6.01 -15.84 9.12
N GLY A 73 5.12 -14.85 8.99
CA GLY A 73 4.40 -14.25 10.12
C GLY A 73 5.20 -13.27 10.98
N VAL A 74 6.39 -12.86 10.53
CA VAL A 74 7.28 -12.03 11.34
C VAL A 74 6.78 -10.61 11.56
N VAL A 75 6.14 -10.00 10.56
CA VAL A 75 5.52 -8.68 10.69
C VAL A 75 4.22 -8.80 11.48
N THR A 76 3.39 -9.80 11.19
CA THR A 76 2.15 -10.10 11.91
C THR A 76 2.38 -10.27 13.43
N GLU A 77 3.40 -11.05 13.81
CA GLU A 77 3.74 -11.29 15.21
C GLU A 77 4.06 -9.99 15.97
N ARG A 78 4.79 -9.07 15.35
CA ARG A 78 5.15 -7.80 15.95
C ARG A 78 3.97 -6.82 16.01
N THR A 79 3.22 -6.74 14.94
CA THR A 79 2.05 -5.84 14.87
C THR A 79 0.93 -6.30 15.80
N SER A 80 0.75 -7.62 15.99
CA SER A 80 -0.26 -8.17 16.90
C SER A 80 0.00 -7.85 18.37
N GLY A 81 1.25 -7.58 18.74
CA GLY A 81 1.60 -7.13 20.09
C GLY A 81 1.27 -5.66 20.36
N LEU A 82 0.88 -4.89 19.34
CA LEU A 82 0.66 -3.44 19.40
C LEU A 82 -0.78 -3.05 19.05
N ALA A 83 -1.40 -3.77 18.13
CA ALA A 83 -2.71 -3.47 17.57
C ALA A 83 -3.86 -4.17 18.32
N ALA A 84 -5.07 -3.62 18.22
CA ALA A 84 -6.29 -4.31 18.66
C ALA A 84 -6.50 -5.61 17.87
N HIS A 85 -6.31 -5.55 16.56
CA HIS A 85 -6.47 -6.72 15.70
C HIS A 85 -5.56 -6.64 14.48
N VAL A 86 -5.08 -7.79 14.02
CA VAL A 86 -4.33 -7.91 12.76
C VAL A 86 -5.08 -8.85 11.83
N VAL A 87 -5.38 -8.36 10.64
CA VAL A 87 -5.90 -9.18 9.54
C VAL A 87 -4.78 -9.35 8.53
N THR A 88 -4.40 -10.58 8.24
CA THR A 88 -3.31 -10.88 7.32
C THR A 88 -3.75 -11.89 6.26
N ALA A 89 -3.24 -11.76 5.03
CA ALA A 89 -3.55 -12.66 3.92
C ALA A 89 -2.29 -13.32 3.37
N GLU A 90 -2.36 -14.65 3.14
CA GLU A 90 -1.27 -15.43 2.55
C GLU A 90 -1.80 -16.36 1.45
N ILE A 91 -1.22 -16.23 0.26
CA ILE A 91 -1.64 -17.02 -0.91
C ILE A 91 -1.05 -18.43 -0.93
N ASP A 92 0.09 -18.64 -0.27
CA ASP A 92 0.74 -19.94 -0.25
C ASP A 92 0.31 -20.73 0.99
N PRO A 93 -0.34 -21.90 0.85
CA PRO A 93 -0.84 -22.67 1.99
C PRO A 93 0.26 -23.16 2.94
N ARG A 94 1.50 -23.36 2.44
CA ARG A 94 2.63 -23.79 3.28
C ARG A 94 3.14 -22.64 4.14
N LEU A 95 3.20 -21.42 3.59
CA LEU A 95 3.52 -20.23 4.37
C LEU A 95 2.40 -19.88 5.34
N ALA A 96 1.13 -20.05 4.94
CA ALA A 96 -0.01 -19.87 5.84
C ALA A 96 0.04 -20.86 7.02
N GLN A 97 0.46 -22.11 6.79
CA GLN A 97 0.68 -23.08 7.87
C GLN A 97 1.79 -22.61 8.81
N LEU A 98 2.95 -22.19 8.30
CA LEU A 98 4.05 -21.67 9.11
C LEU A 98 3.61 -20.45 9.95
N ALA A 99 2.86 -19.56 9.32
CA ALA A 99 2.33 -18.39 10.00
C ALA A 99 1.37 -18.79 11.14
N ARG A 100 0.48 -19.77 10.93
CA ARG A 100 -0.41 -20.28 12.01
C ARG A 100 0.36 -20.84 13.19
N GLU A 101 1.39 -21.66 12.93
CA GLU A 101 2.23 -22.23 13.98
C GLU A 101 2.93 -21.15 14.79
N ARG A 102 3.43 -20.11 14.11
CA ARG A 102 4.08 -18.97 14.77
C ARG A 102 3.12 -18.09 15.57
N LEU A 103 1.87 -17.99 15.11
CA LEU A 103 0.87 -17.07 15.65
C LEU A 103 -0.15 -17.76 16.55
N VAL A 104 0.10 -19.02 16.95
CA VAL A 104 -0.86 -19.85 17.71
C VAL A 104 -1.35 -19.17 18.99
N ASP A 105 -0.48 -18.41 19.67
CA ASP A 105 -0.80 -17.70 20.92
C ASP A 105 -1.34 -16.28 20.69
N ARG A 106 -1.65 -15.90 19.43
CA ARG A 106 -2.12 -14.56 19.06
C ARG A 106 -3.61 -14.56 18.74
N ALA A 107 -4.44 -14.46 19.79
CA ALA A 107 -5.90 -14.48 19.65
C ALA A 107 -6.49 -13.30 18.84
N ASN A 108 -5.71 -12.20 18.69
CA ASN A 108 -6.09 -11.02 17.93
C ASN A 108 -5.59 -11.02 16.48
N VAL A 109 -5.31 -12.20 15.91
CA VAL A 109 -4.90 -12.34 14.51
C VAL A 109 -5.91 -13.14 13.73
N THR A 110 -6.34 -12.62 12.59
CA THR A 110 -7.13 -13.34 11.58
C THR A 110 -6.27 -13.56 10.34
N LEU A 111 -5.89 -14.81 10.09
CA LEU A 111 -5.18 -15.22 8.87
C LEU A 111 -6.18 -15.70 7.82
N VAL A 112 -6.24 -15.00 6.68
CA VAL A 112 -7.02 -15.37 5.51
C VAL A 112 -6.10 -16.10 4.52
N GLU A 113 -6.40 -17.37 4.23
CA GLU A 113 -5.68 -18.13 3.20
C GLU A 113 -6.26 -17.85 1.83
N GLY A 114 -5.40 -17.44 0.92
CA GLY A 114 -5.75 -17.18 -0.47
C GLY A 114 -5.15 -15.89 -1.01
N ASP A 115 -5.50 -15.59 -2.24
CA ASP A 115 -5.08 -14.33 -2.85
C ASP A 115 -5.83 -13.16 -2.19
N ALA A 116 -5.09 -12.19 -1.70
CA ALA A 116 -5.68 -10.95 -1.18
C ALA A 116 -6.54 -10.22 -2.22
N LEU A 117 -6.32 -10.48 -3.50
CA LEU A 117 -6.99 -9.86 -4.62
C LEU A 117 -7.85 -10.87 -5.40
N ALA A 118 -9.14 -10.62 -5.51
CA ALA A 118 -10.05 -11.35 -6.41
C ALA A 118 -9.92 -10.89 -7.88
N GLY A 119 -8.79 -10.30 -8.22
CA GLY A 119 -8.45 -9.75 -9.51
C GLY A 119 -7.79 -8.39 -9.40
N LYS A 120 -7.33 -7.83 -10.53
CA LYS A 120 -6.49 -6.63 -10.56
C LYS A 120 -7.08 -5.40 -9.84
N HIS A 121 -8.41 -5.31 -9.75
CA HIS A 121 -9.12 -4.11 -9.26
C HIS A 121 -10.01 -4.38 -8.05
N ARG A 122 -9.90 -5.54 -7.41
CA ARG A 122 -10.76 -5.90 -6.27
C ARG A 122 -10.00 -6.76 -5.27
N PHE A 123 -10.23 -6.51 -4.01
CA PHE A 123 -9.84 -7.42 -2.94
C PHE A 123 -10.72 -8.66 -2.91
N ALA A 124 -10.21 -9.73 -2.32
CA ALA A 124 -10.99 -10.90 -1.96
C ALA A 124 -12.08 -10.50 -0.94
N PRO A 125 -13.35 -10.89 -1.15
CA PRO A 125 -14.45 -10.52 -0.26
C PRO A 125 -14.21 -10.97 1.18
N GLU A 126 -13.60 -12.14 1.37
CA GLU A 126 -13.29 -12.73 2.68
C GLU A 126 -12.30 -11.86 3.47
N LEU A 127 -11.27 -11.33 2.77
CA LEU A 127 -10.31 -10.43 3.39
C LEU A 127 -10.96 -9.12 3.83
N LEU A 128 -11.80 -8.53 2.97
CA LEU A 128 -12.52 -7.31 3.31
C LEU A 128 -13.50 -7.52 4.46
N ALA A 129 -14.22 -8.63 4.46
CA ALA A 129 -15.13 -8.97 5.54
C ALA A 129 -14.41 -9.09 6.90
N ALA A 130 -13.21 -9.72 6.91
CA ALA A 130 -12.39 -9.81 8.11
C ALA A 130 -11.92 -8.42 8.59
N VAL A 131 -11.46 -7.56 7.67
CA VAL A 131 -11.06 -6.18 7.98
C VAL A 131 -12.23 -5.37 8.53
N ASP A 132 -13.39 -5.44 7.87
CA ASP A 132 -14.58 -4.67 8.28
C ASP A 132 -15.12 -5.16 9.65
N ALA A 133 -15.05 -6.46 9.93
CA ALA A 133 -15.39 -7.04 11.24
C ALA A 133 -14.42 -6.55 12.34
N ALA A 134 -13.11 -6.55 12.09
CA ALA A 134 -12.12 -6.06 13.03
C ALA A 134 -12.31 -4.57 13.33
N LEU A 135 -12.60 -3.76 12.30
CA LEU A 135 -12.88 -2.33 12.45
C LEU A 135 -14.20 -2.06 13.22
N ALA A 136 -15.20 -2.92 13.03
CA ALA A 136 -16.46 -2.83 13.79
C ALA A 136 -16.25 -3.14 15.28
N ALA A 137 -15.35 -4.09 15.58
CA ALA A 137 -14.96 -4.42 16.97
C ALA A 137 -14.06 -3.33 17.60
N SER A 138 -13.40 -2.50 16.80
CA SER A 138 -12.54 -1.41 17.26
C SER A 138 -12.95 -0.05 16.65
N PRO A 139 -14.08 0.53 17.05
CA PRO A 139 -14.68 1.67 16.34
C PRO A 139 -13.87 2.97 16.41
N ARG A 140 -12.92 3.08 17.35
CA ARG A 140 -11.98 4.21 17.46
C ARG A 140 -10.65 3.96 16.76
N GLY A 141 -10.43 2.72 16.32
CA GLY A 141 -9.19 2.30 15.68
C GLY A 141 -9.07 2.81 14.24
N ARG A 142 -7.83 3.11 13.87
CA ARG A 142 -7.44 3.37 12.49
C ARG A 142 -7.25 2.07 11.73
N LEU A 143 -7.42 2.10 10.41
CA LEU A 143 -6.97 1.02 9.54
C LEU A 143 -5.54 1.34 9.06
N LEU A 144 -4.58 0.52 9.43
CA LEU A 144 -3.19 0.65 9.02
C LEU A 144 -2.81 -0.48 8.07
N LEU A 145 -2.24 -0.15 6.91
CA LEU A 145 -1.60 -1.15 6.05
C LEU A 145 -0.12 -1.25 6.44
N VAL A 146 0.28 -2.37 7.03
CA VAL A 146 1.68 -2.60 7.43
C VAL A 146 2.16 -3.92 6.83
N ALA A 147 3.03 -3.88 5.83
CA ALA A 147 3.41 -5.08 5.10
C ALA A 147 4.78 -4.97 4.40
N ASN A 148 5.47 -6.10 4.30
CA ASN A 148 6.50 -6.30 3.28
C ASN A 148 5.79 -6.81 2.02
N LEU A 149 5.25 -5.90 1.18
CA LEU A 149 4.37 -6.25 0.06
C LEU A 149 5.09 -7.05 -1.02
N PRO A 150 4.50 -8.16 -1.52
CA PRO A 150 4.98 -8.78 -2.73
C PRO A 150 4.91 -7.78 -3.90
N TYR A 151 6.02 -7.63 -4.63
CA TYR A 151 6.16 -6.54 -5.63
C TYR A 151 5.09 -6.56 -6.72
N CYS A 152 4.65 -7.76 -7.12
CA CYS A 152 3.64 -7.91 -8.18
C CYS A 152 2.25 -7.40 -7.79
N VAL A 153 1.92 -7.31 -6.48
CA VAL A 153 0.61 -6.88 -6.00
C VAL A 153 0.62 -5.53 -5.28
N ALA A 154 1.80 -4.93 -5.08
CA ALA A 154 1.92 -3.70 -4.30
C ALA A 154 1.10 -2.53 -4.87
N THR A 155 1.18 -2.28 -6.18
CA THR A 155 0.37 -1.21 -6.83
C THR A 155 -1.14 -1.46 -6.69
N PRO A 156 -1.68 -2.63 -7.07
CA PRO A 156 -3.11 -2.88 -6.92
C PRO A 156 -3.58 -2.87 -5.46
N VAL A 157 -2.79 -3.34 -4.49
CA VAL A 157 -3.16 -3.28 -3.06
C VAL A 157 -3.36 -1.84 -2.62
N ILE A 158 -2.37 -0.97 -2.82
CA ILE A 158 -2.44 0.43 -2.41
C ILE A 158 -3.55 1.17 -3.16
N SER A 159 -3.62 1.00 -4.49
CA SER A 159 -4.59 1.70 -5.31
C SER A 159 -6.04 1.30 -4.99
N ASN A 160 -6.29 0.00 -4.76
CA ASN A 160 -7.63 -0.49 -4.42
C ASN A 160 -8.04 -0.08 -2.99
N LEU A 161 -7.11 -0.04 -2.02
CA LEU A 161 -7.42 0.47 -0.69
C LEU A 161 -7.81 1.95 -0.74
N LEU A 162 -7.08 2.76 -1.49
CA LEU A 162 -7.40 4.18 -1.69
C LEU A 162 -8.73 4.40 -2.43
N ALA A 163 -9.19 3.44 -3.21
CA ALA A 163 -10.47 3.51 -3.91
C ALA A 163 -11.68 3.13 -3.03
N ARG A 164 -11.47 2.52 -1.84
CA ARG A 164 -12.56 2.12 -0.94
C ARG A 164 -13.24 3.33 -0.29
N PRO A 165 -14.53 3.23 0.09
CA PRO A 165 -15.20 4.25 0.90
C PRO A 165 -14.46 4.51 2.23
N ARG A 166 -13.99 3.44 2.90
CA ARG A 166 -13.06 3.50 4.04
C ARG A 166 -11.69 2.99 3.60
N PRO A 167 -10.75 3.87 3.24
CA PRO A 167 -9.37 3.52 2.92
C PRO A 167 -8.57 3.20 4.19
N PHE A 168 -7.25 2.99 4.06
CA PHE A 168 -6.35 3.05 5.21
C PHE A 168 -6.21 4.49 5.73
N ASP A 169 -5.93 4.63 7.02
CA ASP A 169 -5.54 5.91 7.63
C ASP A 169 -4.05 6.18 7.45
N ALA A 170 -3.23 5.12 7.48
CA ALA A 170 -1.84 5.17 7.08
C ALA A 170 -1.41 3.83 6.47
N ALA A 171 -0.42 3.90 5.58
CA ALA A 171 0.25 2.72 5.03
C ALA A 171 1.75 2.85 5.25
N VAL A 172 2.37 1.81 5.84
CA VAL A 172 3.82 1.69 5.92
C VAL A 172 4.21 0.36 5.30
N VAL A 173 4.81 0.42 4.14
CA VAL A 173 5.04 -0.77 3.33
C VAL A 173 6.44 -0.81 2.75
N THR A 174 6.97 -2.01 2.59
CA THR A 174 8.16 -2.23 1.79
C THR A 174 7.74 -2.54 0.35
N VAL A 175 8.27 -1.79 -0.60
CA VAL A 175 8.01 -1.91 -2.04
C VAL A 175 9.31 -1.75 -2.83
N GLN A 176 9.30 -1.99 -4.14
CA GLN A 176 10.41 -1.62 -5.00
C GLN A 176 10.66 -0.11 -4.91
N ARG A 177 11.94 0.30 -4.89
CA ARG A 177 12.35 1.71 -4.79
C ARG A 177 11.69 2.58 -5.85
N GLU A 178 11.64 2.12 -7.10
CA GLU A 178 10.98 2.85 -8.19
C GLU A 178 9.49 3.11 -7.89
N MET A 179 8.80 2.14 -7.29
CA MET A 179 7.39 2.32 -6.89
C MET A 179 7.25 3.35 -5.76
N ALA A 180 8.14 3.30 -4.76
CA ALA A 180 8.16 4.29 -3.69
C ALA A 180 8.41 5.71 -4.24
N GLU A 181 9.41 5.85 -5.14
CA GLU A 181 9.70 7.11 -5.82
C GLU A 181 8.51 7.63 -6.65
N ARG A 182 7.74 6.75 -7.29
CA ARG A 182 6.51 7.12 -8.00
C ARG A 182 5.41 7.60 -7.07
N MET A 183 5.22 6.94 -5.92
CA MET A 183 4.18 7.35 -4.95
C MET A 183 4.47 8.68 -4.27
N THR A 184 5.75 9.04 -4.12
CA THR A 184 6.20 10.26 -3.45
C THR A 184 6.70 11.34 -4.41
N ALA A 185 6.56 11.12 -5.72
CA ALA A 185 7.08 12.03 -6.75
C ALA A 185 6.35 13.36 -6.77
N VAL A 186 7.11 14.43 -6.98
CA VAL A 186 6.63 15.79 -7.21
C VAL A 186 6.44 16.02 -8.71
N ALA A 187 5.44 16.83 -9.07
CA ALA A 187 5.16 17.22 -10.47
C ALA A 187 6.45 17.78 -11.15
N GLY A 188 6.60 17.49 -12.42
CA GLY A 188 7.78 17.86 -13.21
C GLY A 188 8.98 16.92 -13.06
N THR A 189 8.92 15.92 -12.16
CA THR A 189 10.02 14.95 -12.00
C THR A 189 9.84 13.72 -12.88
N HIS A 190 10.95 13.03 -13.19
CA HIS A 190 10.96 11.84 -14.05
C HIS A 190 10.05 10.71 -13.54
N SER A 191 9.97 10.51 -12.22
CA SER A 191 9.17 9.46 -11.59
C SER A 191 7.68 9.78 -11.53
N TYR A 192 7.28 11.03 -11.81
CA TYR A 192 5.89 11.47 -11.71
C TYR A 192 5.00 10.83 -12.76
N ASN A 193 3.88 10.26 -12.32
CA ASN A 193 2.95 9.52 -13.18
C ASN A 193 1.53 9.46 -12.57
N ALA A 194 0.64 8.68 -13.18
CA ALA A 194 -0.74 8.52 -12.69
C ALA A 194 -0.82 8.03 -11.23
N LEU A 195 0.10 7.17 -10.77
CA LEU A 195 0.13 6.73 -9.38
C LEU A 195 0.52 7.87 -8.44
N SER A 196 1.44 8.75 -8.87
CA SER A 196 1.83 9.94 -8.11
C SER A 196 0.64 10.86 -7.85
N VAL A 197 -0.17 11.10 -8.89
CA VAL A 197 -1.39 11.92 -8.77
C VAL A 197 -2.43 11.21 -7.90
N TRP A 198 -2.66 9.91 -8.13
CA TRP A 198 -3.66 9.13 -7.38
C TRP A 198 -3.37 9.08 -5.87
N VAL A 199 -2.10 8.83 -5.51
CA VAL A 199 -1.65 8.81 -4.11
C VAL A 199 -1.57 10.24 -3.56
N GLY A 200 -0.91 11.16 -4.27
CA GLY A 200 -0.64 12.51 -3.79
C GLY A 200 -1.90 13.36 -3.62
N ALA A 201 -3.00 13.09 -4.35
CA ALA A 201 -4.28 13.76 -4.15
C ALA A 201 -5.03 13.30 -2.88
N GLN A 202 -4.57 12.24 -2.23
CA GLN A 202 -5.24 11.63 -1.08
C GLN A 202 -4.33 11.51 0.14
N CYS A 203 -3.00 11.46 -0.06
CA CYS A 203 -2.04 11.14 0.98
C CYS A 203 -0.85 12.09 0.92
N ARG A 204 -0.21 12.27 2.09
CA ARG A 204 1.17 12.70 2.18
C ARG A 204 2.06 11.47 2.23
N GLY A 205 3.06 11.41 1.36
CA GLY A 205 3.98 10.28 1.25
C GLY A 205 5.44 10.65 1.50
N GLU A 206 6.18 9.76 2.15
CA GLU A 206 7.62 9.87 2.34
C GLU A 206 8.32 8.52 2.22
N ILE A 207 9.57 8.53 1.73
CA ILE A 207 10.45 7.37 1.77
C ILE A 207 11.19 7.38 3.11
N VAL A 208 10.84 6.44 3.99
CA VAL A 208 11.45 6.31 5.32
C VAL A 208 12.89 5.79 5.19
N ARG A 209 13.12 4.80 4.31
CA ARG A 209 14.43 4.15 4.15
C ARG A 209 14.53 3.43 2.81
N VAL A 210 15.67 3.59 2.14
CA VAL A 210 16.04 2.74 1.01
C VAL A 210 16.75 1.49 1.52
N LEU A 211 16.40 0.34 0.95
CA LEU A 211 16.86 -0.98 1.37
C LEU A 211 17.62 -1.67 0.23
N PRO A 212 18.89 -2.06 0.44
CA PRO A 212 19.63 -2.79 -0.57
C PRO A 212 19.11 -4.22 -0.72
N PRO A 213 19.33 -4.88 -1.87
CA PRO A 213 18.91 -6.26 -2.11
C PRO A 213 19.45 -7.28 -1.09
N SER A 214 20.58 -6.98 -0.44
CA SER A 214 21.24 -7.88 0.51
C SER A 214 20.44 -8.16 1.78
N VAL A 215 19.47 -7.31 2.12
CA VAL A 215 18.61 -7.48 3.31
C VAL A 215 17.41 -8.39 3.06
N PHE A 216 17.28 -8.93 1.83
CA PHE A 216 16.21 -9.84 1.42
C PHE A 216 16.75 -11.22 1.02
N TRP A 217 15.93 -12.22 1.18
CA TRP A 217 16.13 -13.54 0.60
C TRP A 217 14.81 -14.08 0.00
N PRO A 218 14.80 -14.51 -1.29
CA PRO A 218 15.87 -14.31 -2.28
C PRO A 218 16.19 -12.83 -2.50
N ARG A 219 17.41 -12.55 -2.99
CA ARG A 219 17.78 -11.17 -3.30
C ARG A 219 17.01 -10.66 -4.52
N PRO A 220 16.26 -9.57 -4.41
CA PRO A 220 15.66 -8.92 -5.57
C PRO A 220 16.76 -8.34 -6.48
N LYS A 221 16.40 -8.04 -7.73
CA LYS A 221 17.31 -7.43 -8.71
C LYS A 221 17.47 -5.91 -8.55
N VAL A 222 16.60 -5.30 -7.75
CA VAL A 222 16.50 -3.84 -7.57
C VAL A 222 16.44 -3.50 -6.09
N ASP A 223 16.80 -2.28 -5.74
CA ASP A 223 16.59 -1.74 -4.41
C ASP A 223 15.10 -1.71 -4.05
N SER A 224 14.83 -1.78 -2.77
CA SER A 224 13.50 -1.58 -2.19
C SER A 224 13.47 -0.31 -1.35
N ALA A 225 12.31 0.06 -0.88
CA ALA A 225 12.17 1.13 0.10
C ALA A 225 11.02 0.86 1.05
N ILE A 226 11.18 1.28 2.30
CA ILE A 226 10.06 1.48 3.21
C ILE A 226 9.48 2.85 2.89
N VAL A 227 8.20 2.88 2.54
CA VAL A 227 7.45 4.12 2.27
C VAL A 227 6.31 4.23 3.27
N ARG A 228 6.09 5.44 3.76
CA ARG A 228 4.94 5.81 4.58
C ARG A 228 4.02 6.71 3.78
N LEU A 229 2.73 6.41 3.83
CA LEU A 229 1.64 7.20 3.24
C LEU A 229 0.65 7.49 4.37
N ASP A 230 0.45 8.75 4.70
CA ASP A 230 -0.57 9.20 5.65
C ASP A 230 -1.75 9.76 4.87
N LEU A 231 -2.95 9.24 5.10
CA LEU A 231 -4.17 9.73 4.47
C LEU A 231 -4.45 11.16 4.95
N GLU A 232 -4.80 12.03 4.02
CA GLU A 232 -5.27 13.38 4.30
C GLU A 232 -6.77 13.48 3.95
N PRO A 233 -7.66 13.32 4.95
CA PRO A 233 -9.11 13.21 4.72
C PRO A 233 -9.71 14.39 3.96
N GLU A 234 -9.22 15.60 4.22
CA GLU A 234 -9.71 16.83 3.57
C GLU A 234 -9.35 16.84 2.08
N ARG A 235 -8.10 16.49 1.73
CA ARG A 235 -7.65 16.37 0.33
C ARG A 235 -8.46 15.31 -0.41
N ARG A 236 -8.64 14.15 0.22
CA ARG A 236 -9.45 13.07 -0.34
C ARG A 236 -10.90 13.49 -0.56
N ALA A 237 -11.52 14.15 0.44
CA ALA A 237 -12.90 14.66 0.33
C ALA A 237 -13.03 15.67 -0.80
N ALA A 238 -11.99 16.49 -1.03
CA ALA A 238 -11.97 17.45 -2.14
C ALA A 238 -12.07 16.80 -3.51
N ILE A 239 -11.73 15.52 -3.69
CA ILE A 239 -11.86 14.83 -4.99
C ILE A 239 -13.33 14.65 -5.39
N GLY A 240 -14.21 14.29 -4.46
CA GLY A 240 -15.60 13.94 -4.71
C GLY A 240 -15.74 12.54 -5.31
N ASP A 241 -15.90 12.43 -6.64
CA ASP A 241 -16.01 11.14 -7.34
C ASP A 241 -14.64 10.53 -7.60
N LEU A 242 -14.22 9.62 -6.72
CA LEU A 242 -12.93 8.91 -6.79
C LEU A 242 -12.76 8.07 -8.05
N ALA A 243 -13.84 7.42 -8.51
CA ALA A 243 -13.77 6.55 -9.68
C ALA A 243 -13.56 7.38 -10.95
N ARG A 244 -14.29 8.47 -11.07
CA ARG A 244 -14.14 9.43 -12.18
C ARG A 244 -12.75 10.05 -12.18
N PHE A 245 -12.27 10.50 -11.02
CA PHE A 245 -10.93 11.06 -10.86
C PHE A 245 -9.87 10.06 -11.29
N HIS A 246 -9.90 8.84 -10.75
CA HIS A 246 -8.91 7.80 -11.07
C HIS A 246 -8.87 7.47 -12.56
N ASN A 247 -10.05 7.30 -13.18
CA ASN A 247 -10.15 7.00 -14.61
C ASN A 247 -9.61 8.15 -15.46
N PHE A 248 -10.00 9.38 -15.14
CA PHE A 248 -9.51 10.56 -15.87
C PHE A 248 -7.98 10.69 -15.78
N VAL A 249 -7.42 10.58 -14.59
CA VAL A 249 -5.96 10.64 -14.39
C VAL A 249 -5.27 9.57 -15.24
N ARG A 250 -5.75 8.32 -15.21
CA ARG A 250 -5.19 7.24 -16.04
C ARG A 250 -5.23 7.56 -17.53
N GLU A 251 -6.36 8.01 -18.04
CA GLU A 251 -6.53 8.38 -19.45
C GLU A 251 -5.57 9.49 -19.86
N VAL A 252 -5.46 10.53 -19.05
CA VAL A 252 -4.56 11.66 -19.31
C VAL A 252 -3.11 11.19 -19.33
N PHE A 253 -2.67 10.35 -18.39
CA PHE A 253 -1.29 9.86 -18.30
C PHE A 253 -0.92 8.79 -19.35
N CYS A 254 -1.89 8.18 -20.04
CA CYS A 254 -1.60 7.41 -21.25
C CYS A 254 -0.84 8.24 -22.29
N HIS A 255 -0.95 9.57 -22.20
CA HIS A 255 -0.33 10.52 -23.11
C HIS A 255 0.52 11.58 -22.39
N ARG A 256 1.15 11.24 -21.26
CA ARG A 256 1.81 12.17 -20.34
C ARG A 256 2.77 13.18 -21.02
N ARG A 257 3.43 12.78 -22.12
CA ARG A 257 4.40 13.60 -22.87
C ARG A 257 3.75 14.50 -23.95
N LYS A 258 2.45 14.39 -24.16
CA LYS A 258 1.72 15.26 -25.08
C LYS A 258 1.23 16.51 -24.36
N VAL A 259 1.14 17.63 -25.10
CA VAL A 259 0.49 18.84 -24.59
C VAL A 259 -0.93 18.49 -24.13
N LEU A 260 -1.28 18.86 -22.90
CA LEU A 260 -2.51 18.47 -22.22
C LEU A 260 -3.75 18.89 -23.01
N ARG A 261 -3.73 20.08 -23.64
CA ARG A 261 -4.84 20.59 -24.48
C ARG A 261 -5.30 19.57 -25.50
N GLY A 262 -4.36 18.92 -26.22
CA GLY A 262 -4.69 17.91 -27.23
C GLY A 262 -5.26 16.61 -26.62
N VAL A 263 -4.89 16.27 -25.40
CA VAL A 263 -5.43 15.12 -24.66
C VAL A 263 -6.86 15.42 -24.22
N LEU A 264 -7.10 16.58 -23.61
CA LEU A 264 -8.42 17.01 -23.14
C LEU A 264 -9.42 17.16 -24.28
N LEU A 265 -9.01 17.71 -25.44
CA LEU A 265 -9.88 17.77 -26.63
C LEU A 265 -10.35 16.38 -27.07
N ARG A 266 -9.49 15.37 -27.01
CA ARG A 266 -9.87 13.99 -27.34
C ARG A 266 -10.86 13.42 -26.34
N LEU A 267 -10.63 13.65 -25.03
CA LEU A 267 -11.52 13.20 -23.96
C LEU A 267 -12.88 13.92 -23.99
N ALA A 268 -12.93 15.15 -24.49
CA ALA A 268 -14.15 15.95 -24.63
C ALA A 268 -15.01 15.59 -25.86
N GLY A 269 -14.73 14.50 -26.58
CA GLY A 269 -15.50 14.06 -27.74
C GLY A 269 -14.84 14.31 -29.10
N GLY A 270 -13.56 14.67 -29.12
CA GLY A 270 -12.72 14.77 -30.32
C GLY A 270 -12.37 16.21 -30.72
N LYS A 271 -11.32 16.34 -31.53
CA LYS A 271 -10.71 17.62 -31.92
C LYS A 271 -11.59 18.48 -32.84
N GLN A 272 -12.67 17.94 -33.37
CA GLN A 272 -13.41 18.57 -34.50
C GLN A 272 -14.71 19.30 -34.10
N THR A 273 -15.13 19.21 -32.84
CA THR A 273 -16.34 19.91 -32.40
C THR A 273 -15.98 21.25 -31.76
N ASP A 274 -16.66 22.33 -32.19
CA ASP A 274 -16.48 23.65 -31.61
C ASP A 274 -16.82 23.68 -30.10
N ALA A 275 -17.78 22.84 -29.69
CA ALA A 275 -18.14 22.68 -28.29
C ALA A 275 -16.99 22.12 -27.45
N ALA A 276 -16.27 21.09 -27.93
CA ALA A 276 -15.10 20.52 -27.22
C ALA A 276 -13.95 21.55 -27.12
N ARG A 277 -13.74 22.33 -28.21
CA ARG A 277 -12.74 23.40 -28.20
C ARG A 277 -13.10 24.48 -27.18
N ALA A 278 -14.33 25.01 -27.26
CA ALA A 278 -14.80 26.03 -26.33
C ALA A 278 -14.72 25.56 -24.85
N ARG A 279 -15.05 24.30 -24.57
CA ARG A 279 -14.93 23.70 -23.24
C ARG A 279 -13.48 23.69 -22.74
N VAL A 280 -12.54 23.21 -23.56
CA VAL A 280 -11.14 23.15 -23.18
C VAL A 280 -10.53 24.55 -23.03
N GLU A 281 -10.88 25.51 -23.88
CA GLU A 281 -10.42 26.89 -23.74
C GLU A 281 -10.94 27.56 -22.45
N ARG A 282 -12.22 27.36 -22.11
CA ARG A 282 -12.78 27.85 -20.83
C ARG A 282 -12.04 27.23 -19.65
N LEU A 283 -11.74 25.93 -19.70
CA LEU A 283 -11.00 25.23 -18.66
C LEU A 283 -9.58 25.79 -18.49
N TYR A 284 -8.86 26.02 -19.59
CA TYR A 284 -7.53 26.62 -19.55
C TYR A 284 -7.56 28.03 -18.94
N ALA A 285 -8.53 28.85 -19.36
CA ALA A 285 -8.70 30.19 -18.82
C ALA A 285 -9.06 30.19 -17.32
N ALA A 286 -9.97 29.30 -16.91
CA ALA A 286 -10.43 29.20 -15.50
C ALA A 286 -9.32 28.74 -14.54
N LEU A 287 -8.40 27.88 -15.02
CA LEU A 287 -7.31 27.32 -14.22
C LEU A 287 -5.97 28.03 -14.45
N GLY A 288 -5.91 29.02 -15.34
CA GLY A 288 -4.67 29.73 -15.68
C GLY A 288 -3.58 28.82 -16.25
N LEU A 289 -3.94 27.76 -17.00
CA LEU A 289 -2.99 26.76 -17.47
C LEU A 289 -2.14 27.32 -18.65
N PRO A 290 -0.82 27.11 -18.63
CA PRO A 290 0.05 27.41 -19.77
C PRO A 290 -0.38 26.63 -21.02
N GLY A 291 -0.21 27.25 -22.21
CA GLY A 291 -0.64 26.65 -23.48
C GLY A 291 0.05 25.33 -23.82
N ASP A 292 1.26 25.13 -23.37
CA ASP A 292 2.14 23.99 -23.61
C ASP A 292 2.24 23.00 -22.44
N VAL A 293 1.50 23.23 -21.34
CA VAL A 293 1.51 22.39 -20.15
C VAL A 293 1.23 20.92 -20.48
N ARG A 294 1.95 20.02 -19.82
CA ARG A 294 1.75 18.56 -19.91
C ARG A 294 1.14 18.01 -18.64
N ALA A 295 0.61 16.80 -18.71
CA ALA A 295 0.06 16.13 -17.54
C ALA A 295 1.10 15.97 -16.40
N GLU A 296 2.35 15.75 -16.75
CA GLU A 296 3.44 15.57 -15.79
C GLU A 296 3.85 16.85 -15.04
N ASP A 297 3.42 18.01 -15.51
CA ASP A 297 3.73 19.31 -14.90
C ASP A 297 2.69 19.77 -13.86
N ILE A 298 1.53 19.07 -13.78
CA ILE A 298 0.40 19.45 -12.94
C ILE A 298 0.47 18.76 -11.59
N PRO A 299 0.51 19.50 -10.46
CA PRO A 299 0.44 18.95 -9.11
C PRO A 299 -0.87 18.17 -8.85
N PRO A 300 -0.88 17.21 -7.88
CA PRO A 300 -2.07 16.42 -7.57
C PRO A 300 -3.30 17.24 -7.21
N ASP A 301 -3.15 18.33 -6.46
CA ASP A 301 -4.27 19.20 -6.05
C ASP A 301 -4.86 19.95 -7.23
N ASP A 302 -4.02 20.40 -8.16
CA ASP A 302 -4.47 21.06 -9.39
C ASP A 302 -5.19 20.08 -10.32
N PHE A 303 -4.81 18.78 -10.30
CA PHE A 303 -5.56 17.73 -10.98
C PHE A 303 -6.97 17.58 -10.45
N VAL A 304 -7.20 17.76 -9.14
CA VAL A 304 -8.55 17.74 -8.56
C VAL A 304 -9.39 18.88 -9.16
N GLY A 305 -8.83 20.08 -9.22
CA GLY A 305 -9.46 21.24 -9.88
C GLY A 305 -9.74 20.98 -11.37
N LEU A 306 -8.77 20.42 -12.08
CA LEU A 306 -8.87 20.08 -13.49
C LEU A 306 -10.02 19.10 -13.77
N VAL A 307 -10.15 18.02 -12.98
CA VAL A 307 -11.23 17.04 -13.13
C VAL A 307 -12.59 17.68 -12.86
N LYS A 308 -12.72 18.44 -11.78
CA LYS A 308 -13.97 19.15 -11.46
C LYS A 308 -14.41 20.08 -12.58
N ALA A 309 -13.51 20.93 -13.05
CA ALA A 309 -13.79 21.85 -14.13
C ALA A 309 -14.08 21.14 -15.46
N PHE A 310 -13.38 20.03 -15.73
CA PHE A 310 -13.62 19.24 -16.94
C PHE A 310 -15.01 18.61 -16.98
N PHE A 311 -15.58 18.22 -15.85
CA PHE A 311 -16.89 17.56 -15.77
C PHE A 311 -18.02 18.47 -15.27
N ALA A 312 -17.76 19.76 -15.01
CA ALA A 312 -18.80 20.70 -14.56
C ALA A 312 -19.94 20.91 -15.59
N ASP A 313 -19.62 20.83 -16.89
CA ASP A 313 -20.53 21.02 -18.00
C ASP A 313 -20.94 19.70 -18.69
N ALA A 314 -20.80 18.53 -18.01
CA ALA A 314 -21.06 17.22 -18.63
C ALA A 314 -22.36 16.57 -18.14
#